data_f9aed9719204155ee6969159aaf2dfdf
#
_entry.id   f9aed9719204155ee6969159aaf2dfdf
#
_cell.length_a   1.000
_cell.length_b   1.000
_cell.length_c   1.000
_cell.angle_alpha   90.00
_cell.angle_beta   90.00
_cell.angle_gamma   90.00
#
_symmetry.space_group_name_H-M   'P 1'
#
loop_
_entity.id
_entity.type
_entity.pdbx_description
1 polymer ?
#
loop_
_entity_poly.entity_id
_entity_poly.type
_entity_poly.pdbx_seq_one_letter_code
_entity_poly.pdbx_strand_id
1 'polypeptide(L)'
;MSSRNIVYIREFDKFNNNGCIICRNTGCENLIKSPFRKYCSKECSKQFEKWYYHNFYWDRVRSDIFKRDNYTCQICRKKYPYTYRRKFARSRGLECDHIIPRSLFKKLGYRFDSLENKVKMTTEFLHNHDNLRTLCKDCHKKVTKEYLRCNEMHTRSM
;
A
#
# COMPACT_ATOMS: atom_id res chain seq x y z
N MET A 1 8.86 -9.36 7.48
CA MET A 1 8.42 -9.73 6.13
C MET A 1 8.51 -8.51 5.24
N SER A 2 9.29 -8.59 4.17
CA SER A 2 9.39 -7.52 3.16
C SER A 2 8.00 -7.21 2.64
N SER A 3 7.66 -5.92 2.52
CA SER A 3 6.41 -5.41 1.94
C SER A 3 6.40 -5.68 0.42
N ARG A 4 6.25 -6.95 0.03
CA ARG A 4 6.00 -7.29 -1.37
C ARG A 4 4.62 -6.77 -1.71
N ASN A 5 4.48 -6.17 -2.88
CA ASN A 5 3.20 -5.74 -3.39
C ASN A 5 2.22 -6.92 -3.33
N ILE A 6 1.11 -6.74 -2.63
CA ILE A 6 0.07 -7.76 -2.50
C ILE A 6 -0.73 -7.86 -3.79
N VAL A 7 -0.86 -6.73 -4.48
CA VAL A 7 -1.54 -6.60 -5.78
C VAL A 7 -0.49 -6.37 -6.85
N TYR A 8 -0.38 -7.29 -7.81
CA TYR A 8 0.57 -7.16 -8.91
C TYR A 8 -0.10 -6.51 -10.12
N ILE A 9 0.63 -5.65 -10.82
CA ILE A 9 0.13 -4.92 -11.99
C ILE A 9 -0.45 -5.85 -13.07
N ARG A 10 0.09 -7.06 -13.22
CA ARG A 10 -0.37 -8.07 -14.18
C ARG A 10 -1.73 -8.69 -13.82
N GLU A 11 -2.16 -8.60 -12.56
CA GLU A 11 -3.46 -9.10 -12.12
C GLU A 11 -4.63 -8.29 -12.73
N PHE A 12 -4.35 -7.10 -13.25
CA PHE A 12 -5.30 -6.26 -13.98
C PHE A 12 -5.35 -6.53 -15.49
N ASP A 13 -4.64 -7.55 -16.00
CA ASP A 13 -4.75 -7.94 -17.42
C ASP A 13 -6.14 -8.49 -17.67
N LYS A 14 -6.83 -7.96 -18.69
CA LYS A 14 -8.21 -8.31 -19.06
C LYS A 14 -8.24 -8.92 -20.46
N PHE A 15 -9.16 -9.87 -20.66
CA PHE A 15 -9.40 -10.53 -21.94
C PHE A 15 -10.90 -10.56 -22.21
N ASN A 16 -11.31 -10.43 -23.48
CA ASN A 16 -12.69 -10.65 -23.88
C ASN A 16 -12.97 -12.16 -24.06
N ASN A 17 -14.22 -12.51 -24.37
CA ASN A 17 -14.65 -13.89 -24.57
C ASN A 17 -13.91 -14.62 -25.71
N ASN A 18 -13.33 -13.87 -26.66
CA ASN A 18 -12.57 -14.40 -27.79
C ASN A 18 -11.05 -14.45 -27.49
N GLY A 19 -10.61 -14.20 -26.25
CA GLY A 19 -9.20 -14.21 -25.84
C GLY A 19 -8.41 -12.97 -26.29
N CYS A 20 -9.06 -11.95 -26.85
CA CYS A 20 -8.37 -10.71 -27.23
C CYS A 20 -8.09 -9.85 -26.01
N ILE A 21 -6.94 -9.19 -26.00
CA ILE A 21 -6.49 -8.36 -24.89
C ILE A 21 -7.32 -7.05 -24.85
N ILE A 22 -7.92 -6.77 -23.70
CA ILE A 22 -8.59 -5.50 -23.38
C ILE A 22 -7.62 -4.58 -22.66
N CYS A 23 -7.83 -3.27 -22.76
CA CYS A 23 -7.06 -2.27 -22.05
C CYS A 23 -7.04 -2.54 -20.52
N ARG A 24 -5.85 -2.57 -19.94
CA ARG A 24 -5.66 -2.83 -18.50
C ARG A 24 -6.29 -1.75 -17.61
N ASN A 25 -6.48 -0.52 -18.12
CA ASN A 25 -7.10 0.55 -17.35
C ASN A 25 -8.49 0.11 -16.88
N THR A 26 -8.75 0.19 -15.57
CA THR A 26 -9.93 -0.38 -14.91
C THR A 26 -11.25 0.14 -15.45
N GLY A 27 -11.31 1.38 -15.90
CA GLY A 27 -12.50 2.00 -16.51
C GLY A 27 -12.55 1.92 -18.04
N CYS A 28 -11.70 1.10 -18.70
CA CYS A 28 -11.62 1.05 -20.17
C CYS A 28 -11.84 -0.38 -20.67
N GLU A 29 -12.76 -0.53 -21.63
CA GLU A 29 -13.09 -1.81 -22.27
C GLU A 29 -12.60 -1.89 -23.74
N ASN A 30 -11.78 -0.94 -24.20
CA ASN A 30 -11.26 -0.92 -25.55
C ASN A 30 -10.30 -2.07 -25.80
N LEU A 31 -10.43 -2.72 -26.97
CA LEU A 31 -9.45 -3.67 -27.46
C LEU A 31 -8.11 -2.97 -27.72
N ILE A 32 -7.04 -3.69 -27.48
CA ILE A 32 -5.69 -3.20 -27.75
C ILE A 32 -5.35 -3.45 -29.22
N LYS A 33 -4.85 -2.40 -29.87
CA LYS A 33 -4.36 -2.46 -31.26
C LYS A 33 -2.86 -2.14 -31.28
N SER A 34 -2.12 -2.75 -32.23
CA SER A 34 -0.71 -2.41 -32.48
C SER A 34 -0.55 -0.88 -32.66
N PRO A 35 0.51 -0.26 -32.15
CA PRO A 35 1.71 -0.86 -31.49
C PRO A 35 1.55 -1.08 -29.96
N PHE A 36 0.40 -0.82 -29.41
CA PHE A 36 0.16 -0.97 -27.97
C PHE A 36 0.04 -2.45 -27.55
N ARG A 37 0.41 -2.77 -26.30
CA ARG A 37 0.41 -4.15 -25.80
C ARG A 37 -0.43 -4.38 -24.54
N LYS A 38 -0.62 -3.36 -23.72
CA LYS A 38 -1.31 -3.44 -22.40
C LYS A 38 -2.37 -2.36 -22.20
N TYR A 39 -2.30 -1.28 -22.94
CA TYR A 39 -3.21 -0.15 -22.88
C TYR A 39 -3.63 0.23 -24.30
N CYS A 40 -4.83 0.76 -24.47
CA CYS A 40 -5.31 1.19 -25.79
C CYS A 40 -4.74 2.55 -26.22
N SER A 41 -4.19 3.34 -25.28
CA SER A 41 -3.56 4.63 -25.54
C SER A 41 -2.51 4.96 -24.48
N LYS A 42 -1.71 6.00 -24.74
CA LYS A 42 -0.77 6.57 -23.77
C LYS A 42 -1.48 7.19 -22.55
N GLU A 43 -2.65 7.75 -22.77
CA GLU A 43 -3.49 8.37 -21.74
C GLU A 43 -3.98 7.29 -20.75
N CYS A 44 -4.50 6.17 -21.25
CA CYS A 44 -4.88 5.02 -20.41
C CYS A 44 -3.71 4.46 -19.61
N SER A 45 -2.52 4.37 -20.23
CA SER A 45 -1.31 3.96 -19.52
C SER A 45 -0.97 4.90 -18.37
N LYS A 46 -0.94 6.22 -18.63
CA LYS A 46 -0.62 7.24 -17.62
C LYS A 46 -1.63 7.24 -16.48
N GLN A 47 -2.93 7.17 -16.78
CA GLN A 47 -3.99 7.15 -15.77
C GLN A 47 -3.88 5.93 -14.88
N PHE A 48 -3.77 4.74 -15.48
CA PHE A 48 -3.67 3.49 -14.73
C PHE A 48 -2.39 3.42 -13.90
N GLU A 49 -1.23 3.75 -14.47
CA GLU A 49 0.04 3.72 -13.75
C GLU A 49 0.05 4.71 -12.59
N LYS A 50 -0.46 5.94 -12.79
CA LYS A 50 -0.61 6.91 -11.71
C LYS A 50 -1.45 6.35 -10.57
N TRP A 51 -2.63 5.79 -10.87
CA TRP A 51 -3.52 5.17 -9.90
C TRP A 51 -2.86 3.97 -9.21
N TYR A 52 -2.26 3.06 -9.99
CA TYR A 52 -1.62 1.85 -9.46
C TYR A 52 -0.46 2.17 -8.51
N TYR A 53 0.47 3.03 -8.92
CA TYR A 53 1.60 3.40 -8.07
C TYR A 53 1.18 4.17 -6.82
N HIS A 54 0.14 4.97 -6.89
CA HIS A 54 -0.36 5.71 -5.73
C HIS A 54 -1.00 4.77 -4.69
N ASN A 55 -1.71 3.74 -5.12
CA ASN A 55 -2.45 2.88 -4.21
C ASN A 55 -1.67 1.61 -3.79
N PHE A 56 -0.81 1.06 -4.65
CA PHE A 56 -0.23 -0.27 -4.41
C PHE A 56 1.29 -0.26 -4.25
N TYR A 57 1.98 0.82 -4.57
CA TYR A 57 3.43 0.88 -4.46
C TYR A 57 3.85 1.43 -3.10
N TRP A 58 4.26 0.54 -2.20
CA TRP A 58 4.56 0.85 -0.80
C TRP A 58 5.54 2.02 -0.61
N ASP A 59 6.62 2.09 -1.40
CA ASP A 59 7.58 3.20 -1.28
C ASP A 59 6.93 4.56 -1.59
N ARG A 60 5.92 4.61 -2.46
CA ARG A 60 5.16 5.82 -2.75
C ARG A 60 4.26 6.19 -1.58
N VAL A 61 3.44 5.23 -1.14
CA VAL A 61 2.53 5.42 0.02
C VAL A 61 3.32 5.90 1.23
N ARG A 62 4.39 5.18 1.58
CA ARG A 62 5.26 5.57 2.70
C ARG A 62 5.86 6.96 2.55
N SER A 63 6.29 7.33 1.33
CA SER A 63 6.82 8.66 1.05
C SER A 63 5.78 9.75 1.28
N ASP A 64 4.53 9.50 0.89
CA ASP A 64 3.44 10.45 1.05
C ASP A 64 3.06 10.62 2.54
N ILE A 65 3.09 9.54 3.33
CA ILE A 65 2.91 9.59 4.79
C ILE A 65 4.03 10.39 5.46
N PHE A 66 5.30 10.16 5.10
CA PHE A 66 6.41 10.94 5.66
C PHE A 66 6.29 12.44 5.36
N LYS A 67 5.84 12.81 4.16
CA LYS A 67 5.60 14.21 3.78
C LYS A 67 4.43 14.80 4.56
N ARG A 68 3.30 14.09 4.65
CA ARG A 68 2.13 14.51 5.43
C ARG A 68 2.51 14.83 6.87
N ASP A 69 3.31 13.97 7.48
CA ASP A 69 3.74 14.09 8.87
C ASP A 69 4.99 14.97 9.05
N ASN A 70 5.41 15.69 7.99
CA ASN A 70 6.57 16.58 8.00
C ASN A 70 7.84 15.93 8.56
N TYR A 71 8.07 14.64 8.24
CA TYR A 71 9.21 13.84 8.71
C TYR A 71 9.37 13.83 10.25
N THR A 72 8.24 13.89 10.96
CA THR A 72 8.17 13.99 12.41
C THR A 72 7.52 12.74 13.00
N CYS A 73 8.13 12.16 14.02
CA CYS A 73 7.51 11.06 14.77
C CYS A 73 6.20 11.51 15.42
N GLN A 74 5.10 10.83 15.15
CA GLN A 74 3.77 11.24 15.63
C GLN A 74 3.57 10.97 17.13
N ILE A 75 4.48 10.24 17.79
CA ILE A 75 4.44 10.00 19.24
C ILE A 75 5.36 10.96 19.97
N CYS A 76 6.69 10.90 19.75
CA CYS A 76 7.64 11.72 20.52
C CYS A 76 7.92 13.11 19.91
N ARG A 77 7.31 13.43 18.79
CA ARG A 77 7.42 14.70 18.08
C ARG A 77 8.83 15.08 17.59
N LYS A 78 9.79 14.17 17.67
CA LYS A 78 11.13 14.37 17.14
C LYS A 78 11.11 14.42 15.63
N LYS A 79 11.68 15.47 15.05
CA LYS A 79 11.86 15.62 13.60
C LYS A 79 13.16 14.95 13.16
N TYR A 80 13.13 14.36 11.97
CA TYR A 80 14.25 13.63 11.39
C TYR A 80 14.66 14.21 10.04
N PRO A 81 15.97 14.18 9.70
CA PRO A 81 16.41 14.55 8.36
C PRO A 81 15.88 13.56 7.33
N TYR A 82 15.68 14.06 6.13
CA TYR A 82 15.20 13.25 5.00
C TYR A 82 16.05 13.47 3.76
N THR A 83 16.04 12.46 2.89
CA THR A 83 16.65 12.52 1.57
C THR A 83 15.68 11.95 0.54
N TYR A 84 15.78 12.41 -0.70
CA TYR A 84 15.05 11.82 -1.81
C TYR A 84 15.94 10.80 -2.54
N ARG A 85 15.45 9.60 -2.72
CA ARG A 85 16.06 8.59 -3.57
C ARG A 85 15.03 8.07 -4.56
N ARG A 86 15.31 8.17 -5.85
CA ARG A 86 14.41 7.73 -6.93
C ARG A 86 13.00 8.32 -6.77
N LYS A 87 12.88 9.61 -6.51
CA LYS A 87 11.62 10.36 -6.32
C LYS A 87 10.83 10.03 -5.05
N PHE A 88 11.34 9.15 -4.16
CA PHE A 88 10.67 8.83 -2.90
C PHE A 88 11.43 9.43 -1.71
N ALA A 89 10.65 10.01 -0.79
CA ALA A 89 11.20 10.47 0.47
C ALA A 89 11.64 9.29 1.34
N ARG A 90 12.84 9.37 1.86
CA ARG A 90 13.39 8.42 2.81
C ARG A 90 14.00 9.16 3.99
N SER A 91 13.85 8.61 5.17
CA SER A 91 14.53 9.11 6.37
C SER A 91 15.21 7.97 7.10
N ARG A 92 16.45 8.17 7.48
CA ARG A 92 17.13 7.26 8.41
C ARG A 92 16.51 7.46 9.80
N GLY A 93 15.93 6.42 10.38
CA GLY A 93 15.35 6.47 11.71
C GLY A 93 13.83 6.69 11.74
N LEU A 94 13.17 6.89 10.60
CA LEU A 94 11.71 6.88 10.50
C LEU A 94 11.18 5.61 9.84
N GLU A 95 10.06 5.14 10.33
CA GLU A 95 9.29 4.00 9.83
C GLU A 95 7.82 4.41 9.65
N CYS A 96 7.17 3.85 8.65
CA CYS A 96 5.74 4.00 8.45
C CYS A 96 5.04 2.85 9.17
N ASP A 97 4.26 3.18 10.18
CA ASP A 97 3.57 2.25 11.07
C ASP A 97 2.08 2.20 10.77
N HIS A 98 1.46 1.03 10.95
CA HIS A 98 0.03 0.85 10.87
C HIS A 98 -0.58 1.08 12.27
N ILE A 99 -1.50 2.04 12.38
CA ILE A 99 -2.23 2.34 13.63
C ILE A 99 -2.99 1.10 14.07
N ILE A 100 -3.75 0.50 13.15
CA ILE A 100 -4.36 -0.83 13.33
C ILE A 100 -3.39 -1.87 12.74
N PRO A 101 -2.86 -2.78 13.55
CA PRO A 101 -1.84 -3.74 13.10
C PRO A 101 -2.28 -4.61 11.93
N ARG A 102 -1.38 -4.85 10.99
CA ARG A 102 -1.63 -5.67 9.80
C ARG A 102 -2.15 -7.07 10.11
N SER A 103 -1.77 -7.65 11.26
CA SER A 103 -2.21 -8.98 11.69
C SER A 103 -3.72 -9.09 11.90
N LEU A 104 -4.41 -7.95 12.08
CA LEU A 104 -5.86 -7.92 12.34
C LEU A 104 -6.72 -7.96 11.06
N PHE A 105 -6.12 -7.97 9.84
CA PHE A 105 -6.89 -7.88 8.60
C PHE A 105 -8.03 -8.92 8.50
N LYS A 106 -7.78 -10.17 8.91
CA LYS A 106 -8.79 -11.24 8.90
C LYS A 106 -9.93 -10.95 9.88
N LYS A 107 -9.61 -10.46 11.09
CA LYS A 107 -10.60 -10.09 12.11
C LYS A 107 -11.48 -8.91 11.65
N LEU A 108 -10.95 -8.06 10.77
CA LEU A 108 -11.66 -6.94 10.15
C LEU A 108 -12.44 -7.33 8.88
N GLY A 109 -12.48 -8.63 8.55
CA GLY A 109 -13.24 -9.13 7.41
C GLY A 109 -12.53 -9.04 6.06
N TYR A 110 -11.27 -8.60 6.01
CA TYR A 110 -10.51 -8.55 4.75
C TYR A 110 -10.00 -9.93 4.32
N ARG A 111 -9.96 -10.16 3.02
CA ARG A 111 -9.55 -11.43 2.40
C ARG A 111 -8.50 -11.21 1.30
N PHE A 112 -7.84 -12.31 0.90
CA PHE A 112 -6.83 -12.35 -0.18
C PHE A 112 -7.24 -13.22 -1.38
N ASP A 113 -8.45 -13.73 -1.39
CA ASP A 113 -8.92 -14.79 -2.28
C ASP A 113 -9.22 -14.33 -3.71
N SER A 114 -9.42 -13.04 -3.92
CA SER A 114 -9.66 -12.44 -5.23
C SER A 114 -8.88 -11.14 -5.43
N LEU A 115 -8.76 -10.69 -6.69
CA LEU A 115 -8.15 -9.38 -6.99
C LEU A 115 -8.94 -8.26 -6.32
N GLU A 116 -10.26 -8.31 -6.39
CA GLU A 116 -11.15 -7.30 -5.78
C GLU A 116 -10.90 -7.20 -4.27
N ASN A 117 -10.87 -8.33 -3.57
CA ASN A 117 -10.60 -8.38 -2.13
C ASN A 117 -9.19 -7.91 -1.78
N LYS A 118 -8.18 -8.23 -2.59
CA LYS A 118 -6.82 -7.70 -2.44
C LYS A 118 -6.78 -6.17 -2.63
N VAL A 119 -7.45 -5.66 -3.66
CA VAL A 119 -7.57 -4.21 -3.92
C VAL A 119 -8.22 -3.54 -2.72
N LYS A 120 -9.40 -4.00 -2.32
CA LYS A 120 -10.16 -3.47 -1.18
C LYS A 120 -9.30 -3.44 0.10
N MET A 121 -8.70 -4.57 0.47
CA MET A 121 -7.85 -4.64 1.65
C MET A 121 -6.66 -3.69 1.56
N THR A 122 -6.03 -3.56 0.39
CA THR A 122 -4.87 -2.69 0.23
C THR A 122 -5.25 -1.23 0.33
N THR A 123 -6.31 -0.79 -0.35
CA THR A 123 -6.71 0.63 -0.40
C THR A 123 -7.43 1.09 0.88
N GLU A 124 -8.28 0.25 1.45
CA GLU A 124 -9.09 0.61 2.63
C GLU A 124 -8.35 0.37 3.96
N PHE A 125 -7.33 -0.49 3.98
CA PHE A 125 -6.66 -0.87 5.22
C PHE A 125 -5.14 -0.71 5.16
N LEU A 126 -4.44 -1.47 4.30
CA LEU A 126 -2.97 -1.54 4.35
C LEU A 126 -2.28 -0.26 3.88
N HIS A 127 -2.81 0.41 2.88
CA HIS A 127 -2.28 1.65 2.32
C HIS A 127 -3.20 2.84 2.57
N ASN A 128 -4.23 2.66 3.38
CA ASN A 128 -5.08 3.76 3.82
C ASN A 128 -4.25 4.74 4.65
N HIS A 129 -4.20 5.98 4.22
CA HIS A 129 -3.42 7.03 4.87
C HIS A 129 -3.87 7.29 6.31
N ASP A 130 -5.16 7.11 6.63
CA ASP A 130 -5.69 7.29 7.98
C ASP A 130 -5.26 6.17 8.93
N ASN A 131 -4.92 4.99 8.38
CA ASN A 131 -4.36 3.87 9.14
C ASN A 131 -2.83 3.89 9.22
N LEU A 132 -2.17 4.90 8.65
CA LEU A 132 -0.72 5.00 8.59
C LEU A 132 -0.21 6.24 9.33
N ARG A 133 0.92 6.09 10.00
CA ARG A 133 1.61 7.19 10.69
C ARG A 133 3.13 7.04 10.62
N THR A 134 3.82 8.16 10.78
CA THR A 134 5.28 8.20 10.85
C THR A 134 5.74 8.02 12.30
N LEU A 135 6.58 7.04 12.57
CA LEU A 135 7.21 6.81 13.86
C LEU A 135 8.73 6.77 13.75
N CYS A 136 9.43 7.16 14.80
CA CYS A 136 10.84 6.80 14.93
C CYS A 136 10.99 5.33 15.36
N LYS A 137 12.15 4.75 15.12
CA LYS A 137 12.41 3.34 15.43
C LYS A 137 12.13 2.97 16.89
N ASP A 138 12.43 3.87 17.82
CA ASP A 138 12.23 3.61 19.25
C ASP A 138 10.74 3.61 19.62
N CYS A 139 9.98 4.59 19.12
CA CYS A 139 8.54 4.62 19.31
C CYS A 139 7.84 3.44 18.63
N HIS A 140 8.26 3.07 17.41
CA HIS A 140 7.72 1.90 16.72
C HIS A 140 7.98 0.60 17.49
N LYS A 141 9.19 0.40 18.05
CA LYS A 141 9.48 -0.75 18.90
C LYS A 141 8.61 -0.79 20.17
N LYS A 142 8.38 0.37 20.82
CA LYS A 142 7.51 0.46 22.01
C LYS A 142 6.08 0.04 21.67
N VAL A 143 5.49 0.62 20.64
CA VAL A 143 4.12 0.30 20.19
C VAL A 143 3.99 -1.19 19.85
N THR A 144 4.95 -1.76 19.11
CA THR A 144 4.94 -3.18 18.76
C THR A 144 5.00 -4.07 20.00
N LYS A 145 5.85 -3.71 20.98
CA LYS A 145 5.97 -4.45 22.24
C LYS A 145 4.68 -4.41 23.05
N GLU A 146 4.05 -3.25 23.16
CA GLU A 146 2.78 -3.07 23.86
C GLU A 146 1.66 -3.90 23.22
N TYR A 147 1.56 -3.84 21.89
CA TYR A 147 0.58 -4.64 21.14
C TYR A 147 0.76 -6.16 21.38
N LEU A 148 1.98 -6.66 21.35
CA LEU A 148 2.28 -8.08 21.59
C LEU A 148 1.90 -8.48 23.02
N ARG A 149 2.22 -7.68 24.05
CA ARG A 149 1.85 -7.93 25.44
C ARG A 149 0.34 -8.01 25.65
N CYS A 150 -0.42 -7.08 25.04
CA CYS A 150 -1.89 -7.11 25.12
C CYS A 150 -2.48 -8.38 24.50
N ASN A 151 -1.92 -8.86 23.37
CA ASN A 151 -2.41 -10.08 22.73
C ASN A 151 -2.07 -11.35 23.54
N GLU A 152 -0.89 -11.41 24.17
CA GLU A 152 -0.51 -12.54 25.04
C GLU A 152 -1.43 -12.68 26.26
N MET A 153 -1.85 -11.57 26.85
CA MET A 153 -2.80 -11.59 27.99
C MET A 153 -4.18 -12.11 27.57
N HIS A 154 -4.67 -11.77 26.38
CA HIS A 154 -5.96 -12.25 25.88
C HIS A 154 -5.96 -13.75 25.53
N THR A 155 -4.83 -14.29 25.09
CA THR A 155 -4.71 -15.74 24.76
C THR A 155 -4.53 -16.63 26.00
N ARG A 156 -4.15 -16.08 27.15
CA ARG A 156 -4.02 -16.81 28.43
C ARG A 156 -5.31 -16.82 29.25
N SER A 157 -6.30 -16.00 28.88
CA SER A 157 -7.59 -15.87 29.58
C SER A 157 -8.72 -16.65 28.90
N MET A 158 -8.41 -17.43 27.88
CA MET A 158 -9.29 -18.43 27.23
C MET A 158 -8.82 -19.84 27.55
#